data_50ed059790334f3b44392d30980df4fd
#
_entry.id   50ed059790334f3b44392d30980df4fd
#
_cell.length_a   1.000
_cell.length_b   1.000
_cell.length_c   1.000
_cell.angle_alpha   90.00
_cell.angle_beta   90.00
_cell.angle_gamma   90.00
#
_symmetry.space_group_name_H-M   'P 1'
#
loop_
_entity.id
_entity.type
_entity.pdbx_description
1 polymer ?
#
loop_
_entity_poly.entity_id
_entity_poly.type
_entity_poly.pdbx_seq_one_letter_code
_entity_poly.pdbx_strand_id
1 'polypeptide(L)'
;MPEDSVPQLRLGFSRFDDLAPPESVDGYGLRTFRPGDEDAWVAILNTAGFGDWDRARIDRMLSGDRAPLPYEGIFFATHRDATHGDALVGALCTFFYRSETPPAAEIGWVAVLPEHRGHRLARMICAAALTFIRDRHYTYAFLKTEPYRTAAIKTYLALGFEPEYVHPSHEQWWRDFRLST
;
A
#
# COMPACT_ATOMS: atom_id res chain seq x y z
N MET A 1 22.02 6.90 -13.94
CA MET A 1 21.59 6.46 -12.59
C MET A 1 22.84 6.43 -11.73
N PRO A 2 22.90 7.09 -10.57
CA PRO A 2 24.05 6.90 -9.69
C PRO A 2 24.09 5.42 -9.27
N GLU A 3 25.25 4.80 -9.43
CA GLU A 3 25.50 3.37 -9.14
C GLU A 3 25.39 3.00 -7.64
N ASP A 4 25.13 3.97 -6.76
CA ASP A 4 25.11 3.79 -5.30
C ASP A 4 23.71 3.83 -4.67
N SER A 5 22.61 3.84 -5.45
CA SER A 5 21.29 3.85 -4.86
C SER A 5 20.82 2.44 -4.50
N VAL A 6 20.48 2.20 -3.24
CA VAL A 6 19.86 0.94 -2.80
C VAL A 6 18.55 0.75 -3.57
N PRO A 7 18.35 -0.39 -4.26
CA PRO A 7 17.10 -0.67 -4.97
C PRO A 7 15.91 -0.71 -3.99
N GLN A 8 14.69 -0.67 -4.56
CA GLN A 8 13.48 -0.83 -3.76
C GLN A 8 13.59 -2.05 -2.85
N LEU A 9 13.26 -1.85 -1.59
CA LEU A 9 13.14 -2.93 -0.61
C LEU A 9 11.87 -3.71 -0.89
N ARG A 10 11.92 -5.01 -0.67
CA ARG A 10 10.76 -5.89 -0.70
C ARG A 10 10.50 -6.42 0.72
N LEU A 11 9.23 -6.42 1.12
CA LEU A 11 8.79 -7.03 2.36
C LEU A 11 7.65 -8.00 2.05
N GLY A 12 7.74 -9.21 2.61
CA GLY A 12 6.77 -10.28 2.47
C GLY A 12 5.86 -10.42 3.68
N PHE A 13 4.66 -10.98 3.47
CA PHE A 13 3.70 -11.30 4.51
C PHE A 13 3.07 -12.67 4.25
N SER A 14 3.12 -13.56 5.24
CA SER A 14 2.56 -14.92 5.17
C SER A 14 1.73 -15.31 6.40
N ARG A 15 1.61 -14.43 7.41
CA ARG A 15 0.96 -14.71 8.70
C ARG A 15 -0.53 -14.38 8.70
N PHE A 16 -1.26 -14.88 7.70
CA PHE A 16 -2.68 -14.56 7.54
C PHE A 16 -3.58 -15.13 8.65
N ASP A 17 -3.16 -16.23 9.31
CA ASP A 17 -3.90 -16.82 10.43
C ASP A 17 -3.91 -15.93 11.67
N ASP A 18 -2.86 -15.12 11.86
CA ASP A 18 -2.72 -14.19 12.99
C ASP A 18 -3.20 -12.77 12.64
N LEU A 19 -3.78 -12.56 11.45
CA LEU A 19 -4.12 -11.23 10.98
C LEU A 19 -5.25 -10.60 11.81
N ALA A 20 -4.93 -9.52 12.52
CA ALA A 20 -5.94 -8.72 13.19
C ALA A 20 -6.81 -7.93 12.19
N PRO A 21 -8.11 -7.73 12.49
CA PRO A 21 -8.97 -6.89 11.64
C PRO A 21 -8.45 -5.44 11.59
N PRO A 22 -8.83 -4.69 10.55
CA PRO A 22 -8.49 -3.26 10.48
C PRO A 22 -8.98 -2.51 11.71
N GLU A 23 -8.09 -1.75 12.34
CA GLU A 23 -8.46 -0.87 13.46
C GLU A 23 -9.33 0.28 12.95
N SER A 24 -10.40 0.62 13.65
CA SER A 24 -11.14 1.87 13.41
C SER A 24 -10.34 3.05 13.92
N VAL A 25 -10.36 4.14 13.17
CA VAL A 25 -9.71 5.41 13.52
C VAL A 25 -10.78 6.47 13.62
N ASP A 26 -10.84 7.17 14.77
CA ASP A 26 -11.86 8.20 15.00
C ASP A 26 -11.78 9.33 13.97
N GLY A 27 -12.94 9.76 13.44
CA GLY A 27 -13.03 10.75 12.38
C GLY A 27 -12.69 10.24 10.96
N TYR A 28 -12.28 8.96 10.82
CA TYR A 28 -11.92 8.38 9.55
C TYR A 28 -12.76 7.14 9.23
N GLY A 29 -12.90 6.88 7.93
CA GLY A 29 -13.59 5.72 7.39
C GLY A 29 -12.69 4.92 6.45
N LEU A 30 -13.20 3.76 6.05
CA LEU A 30 -12.58 2.87 5.07
C LEU A 30 -13.62 2.49 4.04
N ARG A 31 -13.30 2.62 2.75
CA ARG A 31 -14.12 2.09 1.67
C ARG A 31 -13.28 1.66 0.47
N THR A 32 -13.87 0.92 -0.43
CA THR A 32 -13.26 0.56 -1.71
C THR A 32 -13.57 1.60 -2.79
N PHE A 33 -12.89 1.47 -3.92
CA PHE A 33 -13.03 2.33 -5.09
C PHE A 33 -14.47 2.35 -5.63
N ARG A 34 -14.88 3.50 -6.12
CA ARG A 34 -16.12 3.72 -6.88
C ARG A 34 -15.79 4.52 -8.15
N PRO A 35 -16.44 4.26 -9.28
CA PRO A 35 -16.32 5.12 -10.46
C PRO A 35 -16.56 6.60 -10.08
N GLY A 36 -15.64 7.47 -10.46
CA GLY A 36 -15.60 8.89 -10.07
C GLY A 36 -14.53 9.23 -9.02
N ASP A 37 -13.86 8.24 -8.41
CA ASP A 37 -12.78 8.48 -7.44
C ASP A 37 -11.42 8.76 -8.10
N GLU A 38 -11.29 8.59 -9.39
CA GLU A 38 -10.02 8.55 -10.11
C GLU A 38 -9.23 9.86 -9.95
N ASP A 39 -9.88 11.01 -10.03
CA ASP A 39 -9.20 12.31 -9.91
C ASP A 39 -8.72 12.56 -8.48
N ALA A 40 -9.50 12.18 -7.49
CA ALA A 40 -9.08 12.22 -6.08
C ALA A 40 -7.91 11.25 -5.82
N TRP A 41 -7.92 10.07 -6.44
CA TRP A 41 -6.81 9.11 -6.35
C TRP A 41 -5.54 9.68 -6.98
N VAL A 42 -5.63 10.28 -8.18
CA VAL A 42 -4.51 11.01 -8.81
C VAL A 42 -3.94 12.06 -7.86
N ALA A 43 -4.79 12.89 -7.25
CA ALA A 43 -4.35 13.91 -6.31
C ALA A 43 -3.61 13.33 -5.10
N ILE A 44 -4.10 12.25 -4.51
CA ILE A 44 -3.45 11.54 -3.39
C ILE A 44 -2.06 11.05 -3.80
N LEU A 45 -1.93 10.38 -4.95
CA LEU A 45 -0.66 9.81 -5.41
C LEU A 45 0.38 10.89 -5.69
N ASN A 46 -0.01 11.96 -6.37
CA ASN A 46 0.88 13.09 -6.69
C ASN A 46 1.33 13.80 -5.41
N THR A 47 0.42 14.09 -4.49
CA THR A 47 0.73 14.73 -3.21
C THR A 47 1.61 13.86 -2.32
N ALA A 48 1.46 12.53 -2.39
CA ALA A 48 2.32 11.59 -1.67
C ALA A 48 3.71 11.39 -2.29
N GLY A 49 3.99 12.04 -3.43
CA GLY A 49 5.31 12.00 -4.09
C GLY A 49 5.58 10.72 -4.87
N PHE A 50 4.54 10.13 -5.48
CA PHE A 50 4.70 8.98 -6.37
C PHE A 50 4.93 9.35 -7.85
N GLY A 51 5.27 10.59 -8.14
CA GLY A 51 5.54 11.10 -9.47
C GLY A 51 4.30 11.70 -10.14
N ASP A 52 4.36 11.84 -11.47
CA ASP A 52 3.31 12.48 -12.24
C ASP A 52 2.24 11.46 -12.63
N TRP A 53 1.15 11.47 -11.88
CA TRP A 53 -0.05 10.69 -12.19
C TRP A 53 -1.08 11.55 -12.90
N ASP A 54 -1.78 10.95 -13.84
CA ASP A 54 -2.94 11.52 -14.52
C ASP A 54 -4.09 10.50 -14.57
N ARG A 55 -5.25 10.97 -14.99
CA ARG A 55 -6.43 10.16 -15.17
C ARG A 55 -6.20 8.98 -16.10
N ALA A 56 -5.52 9.22 -17.24
CA ALA A 56 -5.26 8.17 -18.22
C ALA A 56 -4.39 7.03 -17.65
N ARG A 57 -3.47 7.34 -16.74
CA ARG A 57 -2.66 6.33 -16.05
C ARG A 57 -3.50 5.50 -15.07
N ILE A 58 -4.43 6.12 -14.35
CA ILE A 58 -5.40 5.38 -13.51
C ILE A 58 -6.30 4.49 -14.37
N ASP A 59 -6.85 5.02 -15.46
CA ASP A 59 -7.74 4.26 -16.36
C ASP A 59 -7.03 3.04 -16.97
N ARG A 60 -5.76 3.19 -17.38
CA ARG A 60 -4.94 2.05 -17.83
C ARG A 60 -4.70 1.02 -16.73
N MET A 61 -4.49 1.46 -15.50
CA MET A 61 -4.29 0.56 -14.36
C MET A 61 -5.59 -0.18 -14.00
N LEU A 62 -6.74 0.48 -14.07
CA LEU A 62 -8.06 -0.12 -13.83
C LEU A 62 -8.44 -1.12 -14.92
N SER A 63 -8.20 -0.78 -16.20
CA SER A 63 -8.51 -1.68 -17.33
C SER A 63 -7.52 -2.85 -17.45
N GLY A 64 -6.29 -2.66 -16.95
CA GLY A 64 -5.23 -3.66 -16.85
C GLY A 64 -4.72 -4.21 -18.18
N ASP A 65 -3.48 -3.92 -18.54
CA ASP A 65 -2.81 -4.55 -19.70
C ASP A 65 -2.56 -6.05 -19.47
N ARG A 66 -2.51 -6.51 -18.20
CA ARG A 66 -2.27 -7.91 -17.81
C ARG A 66 -3.43 -8.54 -17.05
N ALA A 67 -4.07 -7.79 -16.16
CA ALA A 67 -5.30 -8.14 -15.46
C ALA A 67 -5.92 -6.87 -14.88
N PRO A 68 -7.25 -6.67 -15.03
CA PRO A 68 -7.90 -5.49 -14.44
C PRO A 68 -7.77 -5.52 -12.93
N LEU A 69 -7.55 -4.34 -12.33
CA LEU A 69 -7.61 -4.18 -10.89
C LEU A 69 -9.05 -4.35 -10.41
N PRO A 70 -9.32 -5.29 -9.49
CA PRO A 70 -10.66 -5.39 -8.92
C PRO A 70 -10.94 -4.15 -8.07
N TYR A 71 -12.09 -3.51 -8.27
CA TYR A 71 -12.49 -2.32 -7.51
C TYR A 71 -12.50 -2.56 -6.01
N GLU A 72 -12.88 -3.78 -5.60
CA GLU A 72 -12.87 -4.24 -4.21
C GLU A 72 -11.45 -4.39 -3.62
N GLY A 73 -10.43 -4.43 -4.46
CA GLY A 73 -9.02 -4.50 -4.09
C GLY A 73 -8.33 -3.14 -4.03
N ILE A 74 -9.06 -2.06 -4.26
CA ILE A 74 -8.58 -0.69 -4.15
C ILE A 74 -9.23 -0.07 -2.92
N PHE A 75 -8.43 0.31 -1.94
CA PHE A 75 -8.89 0.81 -0.65
C PHE A 75 -8.57 2.27 -0.46
N PHE A 76 -9.53 3.02 0.07
CA PHE A 76 -9.36 4.41 0.46
C PHE A 76 -9.63 4.60 1.94
N ALA A 77 -8.76 5.37 2.59
CA ALA A 77 -9.11 6.04 3.83
C ALA A 77 -9.93 7.29 3.50
N THR A 78 -11.02 7.49 4.21
CA THR A 78 -11.86 8.69 4.11
C THR A 78 -11.78 9.50 5.39
N HIS A 79 -11.89 10.81 5.27
CA HIS A 79 -12.05 11.71 6.42
C HIS A 79 -13.44 12.34 6.34
N ARG A 80 -14.18 12.25 7.45
CA ARG A 80 -15.52 12.83 7.52
C ARG A 80 -15.41 14.36 7.62
N ASP A 81 -15.81 15.03 6.55
CA ASP A 81 -16.00 16.48 6.53
C ASP A 81 -17.48 16.80 6.76
N ALA A 82 -17.76 17.64 7.75
CA ALA A 82 -19.13 18.03 8.06
C ALA A 82 -19.84 18.82 6.96
N THR A 83 -19.08 19.41 6.03
CA THR A 83 -19.56 20.30 4.97
C THR A 83 -19.61 19.67 3.58
N HIS A 84 -18.68 18.76 3.27
CA HIS A 84 -18.48 18.23 1.90
C HIS A 84 -18.63 16.70 1.80
N GLY A 85 -19.00 16.02 2.90
CA GLY A 85 -19.05 14.56 2.95
C GLY A 85 -17.68 13.92 3.13
N ASP A 86 -17.58 12.60 2.88
CA ASP A 86 -16.34 11.85 3.13
C ASP A 86 -15.29 12.13 2.03
N ALA A 87 -14.26 12.92 2.35
CA ALA A 87 -13.12 13.18 1.49
C ALA A 87 -12.15 11.99 1.47
N LEU A 88 -11.59 11.65 0.30
CA LEU A 88 -10.53 10.64 0.18
C LEU A 88 -9.19 11.24 0.62
N VAL A 89 -8.54 10.59 1.58
CA VAL A 89 -7.30 11.09 2.21
C VAL A 89 -6.14 10.10 2.21
N GLY A 90 -6.40 8.86 1.83
CA GLY A 90 -5.38 7.83 1.63
C GLY A 90 -5.85 6.79 0.65
N ALA A 91 -4.91 6.10 0.00
CA ALA A 91 -5.18 5.10 -1.02
C ALA A 91 -4.16 3.96 -0.98
N LEU A 92 -4.57 2.78 -1.43
CA LEU A 92 -3.73 1.68 -1.88
C LEU A 92 -4.48 0.81 -2.88
N CYS A 93 -3.76 -0.03 -3.61
CA CYS A 93 -4.38 -1.07 -4.45
C CYS A 93 -3.66 -2.42 -4.30
N THR A 94 -4.35 -3.50 -4.68
CA THR A 94 -3.84 -4.87 -4.64
C THR A 94 -3.76 -5.46 -6.05
N PHE A 95 -2.60 -6.03 -6.39
CA PHE A 95 -2.39 -6.76 -7.65
C PHE A 95 -2.30 -8.26 -7.36
N PHE A 96 -2.74 -9.10 -8.28
CA PHE A 96 -2.74 -10.55 -8.12
C PHE A 96 -1.91 -11.23 -9.19
N TYR A 97 -0.94 -12.04 -8.76
CA TYR A 97 -0.02 -12.81 -9.60
C TYR A 97 -0.34 -14.30 -9.47
N ARG A 98 -1.38 -14.75 -10.20
CA ARG A 98 -1.88 -16.13 -10.14
C ARG A 98 -0.94 -17.16 -10.75
N SER A 99 -0.09 -16.72 -11.68
CA SER A 99 0.88 -17.58 -12.38
C SER A 99 2.16 -17.80 -11.57
N GLU A 100 2.37 -17.11 -10.48
CA GLU A 100 3.50 -17.36 -9.59
C GLU A 100 3.27 -18.62 -8.75
N THR A 101 4.36 -19.23 -8.28
CA THR A 101 4.33 -20.41 -7.44
C THR A 101 5.15 -20.14 -6.17
N PRO A 102 4.49 -19.96 -5.01
CA PRO A 102 3.03 -19.89 -4.80
C PRO A 102 2.40 -18.62 -5.40
N PRO A 103 1.08 -18.63 -5.67
CA PRO A 103 0.37 -17.42 -6.09
C PRO A 103 0.55 -16.30 -5.09
N ALA A 104 0.85 -15.10 -5.58
CA ALA A 104 1.20 -13.94 -4.75
C ALA A 104 0.25 -12.76 -4.98
N ALA A 105 0.10 -11.92 -3.95
CA ALA A 105 -0.57 -10.62 -4.06
C ALA A 105 0.43 -9.50 -3.73
N GLU A 106 0.38 -8.39 -4.46
CA GLU A 106 1.18 -7.19 -4.19
C GLU A 106 0.28 -6.08 -3.66
N ILE A 107 0.66 -5.47 -2.54
CA ILE A 107 0.08 -4.22 -2.06
C ILE A 107 0.91 -3.09 -2.65
N GLY A 108 0.27 -2.25 -3.48
CA GLY A 108 0.93 -1.16 -4.17
C GLY A 108 0.34 0.20 -3.87
N TRP A 109 1.13 1.25 -4.12
CA TRP A 109 0.72 2.65 -4.10
C TRP A 109 0.09 3.11 -2.77
N VAL A 110 0.64 2.65 -1.64
CA VAL A 110 0.18 3.05 -0.30
C VAL A 110 0.51 4.53 -0.08
N ALA A 111 -0.50 5.35 -0.05
CA ALA A 111 -0.40 6.80 0.06
C ALA A 111 -1.34 7.35 1.15
N VAL A 112 -0.89 8.38 1.86
CA VAL A 112 -1.74 9.17 2.78
C VAL A 112 -1.34 10.64 2.61
N LEU A 113 -2.34 11.50 2.45
CA LEU A 113 -2.14 12.95 2.34
C LEU A 113 -1.37 13.48 3.56
N PRO A 114 -0.42 14.41 3.39
CA PRO A 114 0.45 14.89 4.46
C PRO A 114 -0.28 15.32 5.72
N GLU A 115 -1.37 16.06 5.57
CA GLU A 115 -2.20 16.60 6.66
C GLU A 115 -2.97 15.55 7.45
N HIS A 116 -3.08 14.32 6.91
CA HIS A 116 -3.73 13.18 7.55
C HIS A 116 -2.76 12.09 8.02
N ARG A 117 -1.44 12.36 7.95
CA ARG A 117 -0.42 11.44 8.47
C ARG A 117 -0.42 11.42 10.01
N GLY A 118 0.15 10.39 10.61
CA GLY A 118 0.17 10.23 12.07
C GLY A 118 -1.08 9.58 12.67
N HIS A 119 -2.17 9.46 11.90
CA HIS A 119 -3.44 8.84 12.34
C HIS A 119 -3.54 7.33 12.03
N ARG A 120 -2.44 6.64 11.75
CA ARG A 120 -2.39 5.19 11.45
C ARG A 120 -3.20 4.75 10.22
N LEU A 121 -3.57 5.67 9.33
CA LEU A 121 -4.41 5.36 8.16
C LEU A 121 -3.76 4.35 7.22
N ALA A 122 -2.45 4.46 6.98
CA ALA A 122 -1.72 3.48 6.18
C ALA A 122 -1.84 2.06 6.79
N ARG A 123 -1.77 1.93 8.14
CA ARG A 123 -1.97 0.67 8.83
C ARG A 123 -3.39 0.14 8.62
N MET A 124 -4.40 1.00 8.77
CA MET A 124 -5.80 0.64 8.57
C MET A 124 -6.09 0.10 7.17
N ILE A 125 -5.68 0.84 6.12
CA ILE A 125 -5.92 0.41 4.73
C ILE A 125 -5.09 -0.82 4.35
N CYS A 126 -3.85 -0.98 4.84
CA CYS A 126 -3.04 -2.17 4.62
C CYS A 126 -3.65 -3.42 5.30
N ALA A 127 -4.15 -3.29 6.53
CA ALA A 127 -4.82 -4.39 7.22
C ALA A 127 -6.09 -4.84 6.46
N ALA A 128 -6.85 -3.89 5.90
CA ALA A 128 -8.01 -4.20 5.04
C ALA A 128 -7.59 -4.94 3.76
N ALA A 129 -6.52 -4.50 3.11
CA ALA A 129 -5.98 -5.17 1.93
C ALA A 129 -5.50 -6.59 2.24
N LEU A 130 -4.81 -6.79 3.36
CA LEU A 130 -4.39 -8.13 3.80
C LEU A 130 -5.60 -9.04 4.09
N THR A 131 -6.66 -8.52 4.73
CA THR A 131 -7.92 -9.24 4.93
C THR A 131 -8.53 -9.66 3.59
N PHE A 132 -8.61 -8.75 2.65
CA PHE A 132 -9.12 -8.99 1.31
C PHE A 132 -8.30 -10.05 0.53
N ILE A 133 -6.97 -10.01 0.66
CA ILE A 133 -6.05 -10.99 0.07
C ILE A 133 -6.27 -12.38 0.68
N ARG A 134 -6.37 -12.47 2.02
CA ARG A 134 -6.69 -13.70 2.75
C ARG A 134 -8.01 -14.32 2.30
N ASP A 135 -9.07 -13.50 2.20
CA ASP A 135 -10.41 -13.95 1.85
C ASP A 135 -10.50 -14.45 0.38
N ARG A 136 -9.47 -14.15 -0.41
CA ARG A 136 -9.24 -14.73 -1.76
C ARG A 136 -8.30 -15.94 -1.76
N HIS A 137 -8.00 -16.48 -0.57
CA HIS A 137 -7.18 -17.69 -0.37
C HIS A 137 -5.72 -17.54 -0.84
N TYR A 138 -5.18 -16.33 -0.90
CA TYR A 138 -3.75 -16.13 -1.06
C TYR A 138 -3.05 -16.33 0.28
N THR A 139 -1.93 -17.06 0.24
CA THR A 139 -1.11 -17.37 1.43
C THR A 139 0.15 -16.54 1.51
N TYR A 140 0.39 -15.71 0.49
CA TYR A 140 1.55 -14.83 0.43
C TYR A 140 1.19 -13.49 -0.19
N ALA A 141 1.59 -12.42 0.48
CA ALA A 141 1.53 -11.06 -0.03
C ALA A 141 2.90 -10.39 0.09
N PHE A 142 3.16 -9.42 -0.74
CA PHE A 142 4.36 -8.59 -0.64
C PHE A 142 4.07 -7.14 -1.00
N LEU A 143 5.02 -6.28 -0.68
CA LEU A 143 5.06 -4.90 -1.12
C LEU A 143 6.50 -4.50 -1.45
N LYS A 144 6.62 -3.42 -2.23
CA LYS A 144 7.91 -2.77 -2.53
C LYS A 144 7.87 -1.33 -2.04
N THR A 145 8.99 -0.86 -1.53
CA THR A 145 9.10 0.50 -1.00
C THR A 145 10.50 1.06 -1.19
N GLU A 146 10.59 2.38 -1.32
CA GLU A 146 11.87 3.06 -1.38
C GLU A 146 12.55 3.08 -0.01
N PRO A 147 13.89 2.90 0.07
CA PRO A 147 14.63 2.90 1.33
C PRO A 147 14.45 4.16 2.19
N TYR A 148 14.24 5.31 1.57
CA TYR A 148 14.04 6.58 2.29
C TYR A 148 12.65 6.73 2.93
N ARG A 149 11.68 5.87 2.61
CA ARG A 149 10.32 5.90 3.17
C ARG A 149 10.26 5.20 4.54
N THR A 150 11.12 5.61 5.47
CA THR A 150 11.32 4.93 6.76
C THR A 150 10.04 4.82 7.61
N ALA A 151 9.17 5.83 7.59
CA ALA A 151 7.88 5.79 8.29
C ALA A 151 6.94 4.71 7.72
N ALA A 152 6.90 4.52 6.40
CA ALA A 152 6.14 3.45 5.76
C ALA A 152 6.70 2.08 6.12
N ILE A 153 8.03 1.93 6.08
CA ILE A 153 8.71 0.68 6.45
C ILE A 153 8.37 0.29 7.90
N LYS A 154 8.44 1.23 8.86
CA LYS A 154 8.03 0.98 10.25
C LYS A 154 6.57 0.52 10.35
N THR A 155 5.67 1.10 9.55
CA THR A 155 4.26 0.71 9.49
C THR A 155 4.10 -0.73 8.99
N TYR A 156 4.83 -1.13 7.94
CA TYR A 156 4.76 -2.48 7.39
C TYR A 156 5.33 -3.52 8.35
N LEU A 157 6.47 -3.24 8.98
CA LEU A 157 7.04 -4.12 10.02
C LEU A 157 6.07 -4.29 11.21
N ALA A 158 5.41 -3.20 11.65
CA ALA A 158 4.43 -3.26 12.72
C ALA A 158 3.14 -4.03 12.34
N LEU A 159 2.86 -4.19 11.05
CA LEU A 159 1.79 -5.05 10.53
C LEU A 159 2.19 -6.52 10.43
N GLY A 160 3.48 -6.84 10.61
CA GLY A 160 4.00 -8.20 10.51
C GLY A 160 4.59 -8.56 9.16
N PHE A 161 4.83 -7.59 8.28
CA PHE A 161 5.67 -7.81 7.10
C PHE A 161 7.11 -8.06 7.53
N GLU A 162 7.80 -8.94 6.81
CA GLU A 162 9.18 -9.30 7.05
C GLU A 162 10.07 -8.89 5.87
N PRO A 163 11.31 -8.43 6.12
CA PRO A 163 12.27 -8.08 5.08
C PRO A 163 12.59 -9.25 4.17
N GLU A 164 12.62 -9.02 2.86
CA GLU A 164 13.17 -9.96 1.86
C GLU A 164 14.44 -9.40 1.24
N TYR A 165 15.46 -10.24 1.18
CA TYR A 165 16.78 -9.86 0.69
C TYR A 165 16.93 -10.21 -0.79
N VAL A 166 16.31 -9.39 -1.65
CA VAL A 166 16.28 -9.61 -3.12
C VAL A 166 17.44 -8.93 -3.85
N HIS A 167 18.29 -8.21 -3.14
CA HIS A 167 19.50 -7.57 -3.67
C HIS A 167 20.62 -7.59 -2.63
N PRO A 168 21.90 -7.74 -3.02
CA PRO A 168 23.03 -7.78 -2.08
C PRO A 168 23.13 -6.59 -1.11
N SER A 169 22.79 -5.38 -1.57
CA SER A 169 22.82 -4.17 -0.73
C SER A 169 21.75 -4.13 0.36
N HIS A 170 20.72 -4.97 0.27
CA HIS A 170 19.63 -4.98 1.25
C HIS A 170 20.10 -5.43 2.63
N GLU A 171 21.03 -6.38 2.70
CA GLU A 171 21.54 -6.88 3.99
C GLU A 171 22.17 -5.75 4.82
N GLN A 172 23.04 -4.96 4.20
CA GLN A 172 23.67 -3.83 4.87
C GLN A 172 22.64 -2.77 5.25
N TRP A 173 21.73 -2.42 4.33
CA TRP A 173 20.69 -1.42 4.59
C TRP A 173 19.80 -1.81 5.77
N TRP A 174 19.33 -3.08 5.85
CA TRP A 174 18.51 -3.56 6.95
C TRP A 174 19.24 -3.60 8.28
N ARG A 175 20.56 -3.88 8.26
CA ARG A 175 21.40 -3.82 9.45
C ARG A 175 21.47 -2.39 10.00
N ASP A 176 21.75 -1.42 9.14
CA ASP A 176 21.85 -0.01 9.52
C ASP A 176 20.50 0.54 9.98
N PHE A 177 19.42 0.18 9.31
CA PHE A 177 18.06 0.57 9.71
C PHE A 177 17.69 0.08 11.13
N ARG A 178 18.03 -1.17 11.47
CA ARG A 178 17.75 -1.73 12.82
C ARG A 178 18.58 -1.05 13.92
N LEU A 179 19.77 -0.57 13.62
CA LEU A 179 20.62 0.15 14.57
C LEU A 179 20.14 1.59 14.81
N SER A 180 19.35 2.16 13.88
CA SER A 180 18.84 3.53 13.94
C SER A 180 17.41 3.65 14.50
N THR A 181 16.77 2.53 14.83
CA THR A 181 15.38 2.45 15.33
C THR A 181 15.32 1.90 16.73
#